data_4a3a9c13490b76736740747c9c2f5a6d
#
_entry.id   4a3a9c13490b76736740747c9c2f5a6d
#
_cell.length_a   1.000
_cell.length_b   1.000
_cell.length_c   1.000
_cell.angle_alpha   90.00
_cell.angle_beta   90.00
_cell.angle_gamma   90.00
#
_symmetry.space_group_name_H-M   'P 1'
#
loop_
_entity.id
_entity.type
_entity.pdbx_description
1 polymer ?
#
loop_
_entity_poly.entity_id
_entity_poly.type
_entity_poly.pdbx_seq_one_letter_code
_entity_poly.pdbx_strand_id
1 'polypeptide(L)'
;MYNIVSMENNYCFKCGACCNKIAVDFSKRIIYKDGIQTLTKEFEAMLIPVEKREDITFCSCKFLKNKLCINPDKPQECTNYPSSPFAFLPEGCGYYGLIFAKRENFMQKIRKMEEEIIHYEALMNSCSKDEAKQYAKIIDKHKSFINKYSHFF
;
A
#
# COMPACT_ATOMS: atom_id res chain seq x y z
N MET A 1 1.26 8.93 -16.18
CA MET A 1 1.43 7.50 -15.91
C MET A 1 2.61 7.36 -14.98
N TYR A 2 2.38 7.26 -13.69
CA TYR A 2 3.46 6.90 -12.79
C TYR A 2 3.73 5.42 -13.04
N ASN A 3 4.79 5.14 -13.77
CA ASN A 3 5.47 3.89 -13.58
C ASN A 3 5.76 3.81 -12.08
N ILE A 4 5.08 2.91 -11.39
CA ILE A 4 5.68 2.30 -10.22
C ILE A 4 6.95 1.74 -10.80
N VAL A 5 8.04 2.48 -10.66
CA VAL A 5 9.37 1.96 -10.96
C VAL A 5 9.38 0.68 -10.16
N SER A 6 9.33 -0.44 -10.85
CA SER A 6 9.65 -1.71 -10.24
C SER A 6 10.89 -1.40 -9.41
N MET A 7 10.82 -1.64 -8.10
CA MET A 7 11.96 -1.44 -7.24
C MET A 7 12.97 -2.54 -7.58
N GLU A 8 13.52 -2.48 -8.80
CA GLU A 8 14.53 -3.41 -9.29
C GLU A 8 15.83 -3.32 -8.48
N ASN A 9 16.01 -2.23 -7.76
CA ASN A 9 17.07 -2.15 -6.77
C ASN A 9 16.60 -2.85 -5.50
N ASN A 10 17.11 -4.02 -5.30
CA ASN A 10 16.81 -4.83 -4.12
C ASN A 10 17.46 -4.23 -2.86
N TYR A 11 16.79 -3.27 -2.22
CA TYR A 11 17.20 -2.69 -0.94
C TYR A 11 16.89 -3.61 0.25
N CYS A 12 16.36 -4.80 0.00
CA CYS A 12 16.06 -5.75 1.05
C CYS A 12 17.34 -6.38 1.61
N PHE A 13 17.65 -6.08 2.86
CA PHE A 13 18.76 -6.71 3.60
C PHE A 13 18.42 -8.12 4.11
N LYS A 14 17.22 -8.65 3.79
CA LYS A 14 16.72 -9.92 4.32
C LYS A 14 16.73 -9.99 5.86
N CYS A 15 16.57 -8.84 6.51
CA CYS A 15 16.63 -8.73 7.98
C CYS A 15 15.47 -9.41 8.70
N GLY A 16 14.43 -9.84 7.98
CA GLY A 16 13.25 -10.50 8.53
C GLY A 16 12.34 -9.63 9.40
N ALA A 17 12.64 -8.35 9.59
CA ALA A 17 11.87 -7.47 10.46
C ALA A 17 10.40 -7.35 10.02
N CYS A 18 10.13 -7.31 8.71
CA CYS A 18 8.78 -7.29 8.15
C CYS A 18 8.01 -8.61 8.32
N CYS A 19 8.69 -9.71 8.64
CA CYS A 19 8.11 -11.03 8.87
C CYS A 19 7.89 -11.34 10.35
N ASN A 20 8.33 -10.49 11.26
CA ASN A 20 8.26 -10.72 12.69
C ASN A 20 6.88 -10.40 13.28
N LYS A 21 6.16 -9.47 12.68
CA LYS A 21 4.84 -9.05 13.17
C LYS A 21 3.93 -8.71 12.00
N ILE A 22 3.19 -9.69 11.52
CA ILE A 22 2.25 -9.56 10.41
C ILE A 22 0.84 -9.51 10.98
N ALA A 23 0.12 -8.42 10.73
CA ALA A 23 -1.26 -8.27 11.17
C ALA A 23 -2.22 -8.91 10.16
N VAL A 24 -3.09 -9.79 10.63
CA VAL A 24 -4.04 -10.57 9.81
C VAL A 24 -5.43 -10.55 10.44
N ASP A 25 -6.43 -10.28 9.63
CA ASP A 25 -7.83 -10.56 9.95
C ASP A 25 -8.25 -11.83 9.22
N PHE A 26 -8.28 -12.95 9.93
CA PHE A 26 -8.64 -14.24 9.34
C PHE A 26 -10.13 -14.31 8.96
N SER A 27 -11.00 -13.59 9.66
CA SER A 27 -12.44 -13.58 9.37
C SER A 27 -12.75 -12.91 8.04
N LYS A 28 -12.05 -11.81 7.74
CA LYS A 28 -12.16 -11.06 6.49
C LYS A 28 -11.19 -11.52 5.41
N ARG A 29 -10.29 -12.44 5.73
CA ARG A 29 -9.22 -12.89 4.82
C ARG A 29 -8.35 -11.75 4.31
N ILE A 30 -7.87 -10.90 5.22
CA ILE A 30 -7.10 -9.69 4.93
C ILE A 30 -5.76 -9.72 5.65
N ILE A 31 -4.71 -9.24 4.96
CA ILE A 31 -3.38 -8.98 5.50
C ILE A 31 -3.13 -7.47 5.49
N TYR A 32 -2.60 -6.94 6.58
CA TYR A 32 -2.16 -5.55 6.71
C TYR A 32 -0.63 -5.48 6.65
N LYS A 33 -0.06 -5.70 5.49
CA LYS A 33 1.41 -5.69 5.30
C LYS A 33 1.83 -4.62 4.29
N ASP A 34 1.22 -4.60 3.14
CA ASP A 34 1.53 -3.71 2.03
C ASP A 34 0.25 -2.97 1.61
N GLY A 35 -0.27 -2.17 2.54
CA GLY A 35 -1.64 -1.71 2.51
C GLY A 35 -2.58 -2.84 2.96
N ILE A 36 -3.74 -2.93 2.35
CA ILE A 36 -4.73 -3.98 2.60
C ILE A 36 -4.71 -4.97 1.44
N GLN A 37 -4.42 -6.22 1.74
CA GLN A 37 -4.31 -7.28 0.74
C GLN A 37 -5.16 -8.49 1.12
N THR A 38 -5.57 -9.26 0.12
CA THR A 38 -6.25 -10.54 0.34
C THR A 38 -5.26 -11.59 0.86
N LEU A 39 -5.66 -12.31 1.92
CA LEU A 39 -4.90 -13.44 2.45
C LEU A 39 -5.04 -14.65 1.51
N THR A 40 -3.95 -15.02 0.84
CA THR A 40 -3.87 -16.22 0.02
C THR A 40 -3.60 -17.45 0.86
N LYS A 41 -3.96 -18.65 0.36
CA LYS A 41 -3.70 -19.91 1.07
C LYS A 41 -2.20 -20.19 1.23
N GLU A 42 -1.42 -19.84 0.22
CA GLU A 42 0.04 -19.99 0.21
C GLU A 42 0.68 -19.12 1.31
N PHE A 43 0.23 -17.89 1.45
CA PHE A 43 0.74 -16.99 2.48
C PHE A 43 0.30 -17.43 3.87
N GLU A 44 -0.98 -17.81 4.03
CA GLU A 44 -1.52 -18.32 5.30
C GLU A 44 -0.75 -19.53 5.83
N ALA A 45 -0.34 -20.45 4.94
CA ALA A 45 0.43 -21.64 5.30
C ALA A 45 1.81 -21.31 5.92
N MET A 46 2.32 -20.10 5.72
CA MET A 46 3.60 -19.65 6.28
C MET A 46 3.45 -18.95 7.63
N LEU A 47 2.24 -18.64 8.06
CA LEU A 47 1.97 -17.83 9.24
C LEU A 47 1.94 -18.68 10.52
N ILE A 48 2.56 -18.16 11.57
CA ILE A 48 2.49 -18.69 12.93
C ILE A 48 1.80 -17.62 13.79
N PRO A 49 0.59 -17.87 14.30
CA PRO A 49 -0.08 -16.93 15.20
C PRO A 49 0.72 -16.74 16.49
N VAL A 50 0.91 -15.50 16.89
CA VAL A 50 1.68 -15.13 18.10
C VAL A 50 0.79 -14.48 19.14
N GLU A 51 -0.03 -13.51 18.73
CA GLU A 51 -0.88 -12.72 19.61
C GLU A 51 -2.18 -12.37 18.91
N LYS A 52 -3.28 -12.41 19.63
CA LYS A 52 -4.59 -11.95 19.13
C LYS A 52 -5.04 -10.73 19.93
N ARG A 53 -5.45 -9.67 19.22
CA ARG A 53 -6.09 -8.47 19.78
C ARG A 53 -7.36 -8.19 18.99
N GLU A 54 -8.51 -8.35 19.63
CA GLU A 54 -9.82 -8.20 18.97
C GLU A 54 -9.91 -9.09 17.72
N ASP A 55 -10.16 -8.50 16.55
CA ASP A 55 -10.29 -9.22 15.28
C ASP A 55 -8.95 -9.44 14.56
N ILE A 56 -7.87 -8.84 15.07
CA ILE A 56 -6.54 -8.91 14.44
C ILE A 56 -5.67 -9.93 15.17
N THR A 57 -5.10 -10.84 14.39
CA THR A 57 -4.08 -11.77 14.86
C THR A 57 -2.71 -11.33 14.33
N PHE A 58 -1.77 -11.13 15.22
CA PHE A 58 -0.38 -10.89 14.85
C PHE A 58 0.33 -12.21 14.66
N CYS A 59 0.93 -12.39 13.50
CA CYS A 59 1.61 -13.62 13.12
C CYS A 59 3.09 -13.36 12.83
N SER A 60 3.88 -14.41 13.01
CA SER A 60 5.26 -14.48 12.53
C SER A 60 5.33 -15.42 11.33
N CYS A 61 6.35 -15.29 10.50
CA CYS A 61 6.59 -16.19 9.39
C CYS A 61 7.43 -17.39 9.85
N LYS A 62 7.03 -18.62 9.48
CA LYS A 62 7.77 -19.85 9.82
C LYS A 62 9.18 -19.90 9.20
N PHE A 63 9.45 -19.15 8.15
CA PHE A 63 10.75 -19.05 7.50
C PHE A 63 11.67 -17.99 8.11
N LEU A 64 11.25 -17.32 9.18
CA LEU A 64 12.09 -16.40 9.92
C LEU A 64 12.97 -17.18 10.90
N LYS A 65 14.28 -17.22 10.66
CA LYS A 65 15.28 -17.82 11.56
C LYS A 65 16.43 -16.84 11.79
N ASN A 66 16.81 -16.65 13.05
CA ASN A 66 17.92 -15.76 13.42
C ASN A 66 17.79 -14.36 12.81
N LYS A 67 16.56 -13.81 12.79
CA LYS A 67 16.21 -12.52 12.19
C LYS A 67 16.46 -12.45 10.67
N LEU A 68 16.52 -13.58 9.98
CA LEU A 68 16.71 -13.66 8.54
C LEU A 68 15.61 -14.50 7.89
N CYS A 69 15.16 -14.09 6.72
CA CYS A 69 14.24 -14.87 5.90
C CYS A 69 15.01 -15.96 5.16
N ILE A 70 14.66 -17.22 5.42
CA ILE A 70 15.29 -18.39 4.78
C ILE A 70 14.40 -19.07 3.74
N ASN A 71 13.27 -18.47 3.36
CA ASN A 71 12.38 -19.04 2.36
C ASN A 71 13.01 -19.01 0.97
N PRO A 72 13.26 -20.17 0.33
CA PRO A 72 13.79 -20.21 -1.04
C PRO A 72 12.73 -19.85 -2.09
N ASP A 73 11.45 -20.16 -1.80
CA ASP A 73 10.30 -19.94 -2.70
C ASP A 73 9.36 -18.89 -2.12
N LYS A 74 9.78 -17.62 -2.18
CA LYS A 74 8.98 -16.52 -1.65
C LYS A 74 7.70 -16.33 -2.48
N PRO A 75 6.51 -16.29 -1.85
CA PRO A 75 5.27 -15.93 -2.54
C PRO A 75 5.33 -14.49 -3.04
N GLN A 76 4.42 -14.16 -3.97
CA GLN A 76 4.38 -12.82 -4.57
C GLN A 76 4.24 -11.71 -3.53
N GLU A 77 3.48 -11.91 -2.47
CA GLU A 77 3.29 -10.96 -1.37
C GLU A 77 4.61 -10.58 -0.70
N CYS A 78 5.57 -11.49 -0.65
CA CYS A 78 6.91 -11.22 -0.12
C CYS A 78 7.87 -10.66 -1.17
N THR A 79 7.78 -11.15 -2.42
CA THR A 79 8.67 -10.73 -3.52
C THR A 79 8.37 -9.30 -3.96
N ASN A 80 7.09 -8.92 -4.01
CA ASN A 80 6.65 -7.60 -4.42
C ASN A 80 6.65 -6.57 -3.29
N TYR A 81 6.95 -6.98 -2.06
CA TYR A 81 6.97 -6.08 -0.91
C TYR A 81 8.23 -5.23 -0.87
N PRO A 82 8.14 -3.92 -0.64
CA PRO A 82 6.95 -3.10 -0.55
C PRO A 82 6.45 -2.66 -1.95
N SER A 83 5.21 -2.93 -2.29
CA SER A 83 4.60 -2.54 -3.58
C SER A 83 3.82 -1.23 -3.50
N SER A 84 3.41 -0.84 -2.29
CA SER A 84 2.60 0.34 -2.01
C SER A 84 3.39 1.37 -1.19
N PRO A 85 3.17 2.68 -1.40
CA PRO A 85 3.74 3.72 -0.54
C PRO A 85 3.21 3.65 0.91
N PHE A 86 2.19 2.85 1.17
CA PHE A 86 1.59 2.63 2.49
C PHE A 86 2.01 1.32 3.14
N ALA A 87 3.01 0.64 2.60
CA ALA A 87 3.58 -0.54 3.22
C ALA A 87 4.07 -0.23 4.64
N PHE A 88 3.80 -1.16 5.56
CA PHE A 88 4.35 -1.08 6.90
C PHE A 88 5.80 -1.56 6.88
N LEU A 89 6.72 -0.64 7.11
CA LEU A 89 8.15 -0.92 7.17
C LEU A 89 8.65 -0.64 8.58
N PRO A 90 9.24 -1.63 9.25
CA PRO A 90 9.88 -1.40 10.54
C PRO A 90 11.17 -0.59 10.38
N GLU A 91 11.52 0.15 11.42
CA GLU A 91 12.80 0.83 11.49
C GLU A 91 13.96 -0.17 11.31
N GLY A 92 14.97 0.25 10.59
CA GLY A 92 16.10 -0.63 10.21
C GLY A 92 15.88 -1.44 8.91
N CYS A 93 14.69 -1.41 8.33
CA CYS A 93 14.46 -1.95 6.99
C CYS A 93 15.13 -1.08 5.92
N GLY A 94 15.77 -1.69 4.92
CA GLY A 94 16.45 -0.98 3.84
C GLY A 94 15.53 -0.07 3.00
N TYR A 95 14.22 -0.31 3.03
CA TYR A 95 13.22 0.51 2.35
C TYR A 95 12.63 1.64 3.19
N TYR A 96 12.95 1.72 4.48
CA TYR A 96 12.27 2.61 5.42
C TYR A 96 12.27 4.08 4.98
N GLY A 97 13.44 4.65 4.67
CA GLY A 97 13.53 6.05 4.25
C GLY A 97 12.91 6.32 2.86
N LEU A 98 13.02 5.36 1.95
CA LEU A 98 12.46 5.47 0.60
C LEU A 98 10.94 5.48 0.60
N ILE A 99 10.30 4.69 1.47
CA ILE A 99 8.84 4.66 1.55
C ILE A 99 8.27 5.98 2.08
N PHE A 100 8.93 6.64 3.02
CA PHE A 100 8.50 7.95 3.50
C PHE A 100 8.54 9.02 2.41
N ALA A 101 9.59 9.06 1.60
CA ALA A 101 9.66 9.97 0.47
C ALA A 101 8.54 9.71 -0.55
N LYS A 102 8.23 8.45 -0.81
CA LYS A 102 7.11 8.07 -1.69
C LYS A 102 5.75 8.47 -1.13
N ARG A 103 5.54 8.30 0.18
CA ARG A 103 4.31 8.74 0.85
C ARG A 103 4.12 10.24 0.75
N GLU A 104 5.17 11.02 1.00
CA GLU A 104 5.12 12.49 0.89
C GLU A 104 4.76 12.92 -0.54
N ASN A 105 5.40 12.38 -1.55
CA ASN A 105 5.10 12.67 -2.95
C ASN A 105 3.66 12.26 -3.32
N PHE A 106 3.17 11.14 -2.80
CA PHE A 106 1.80 10.69 -3.01
C PHE A 106 0.80 11.64 -2.39
N MET A 107 1.03 12.09 -1.15
CA MET A 107 0.16 13.04 -0.47
C MET A 107 0.11 14.40 -1.17
N GLN A 108 1.24 14.86 -1.69
CA GLN A 108 1.29 16.08 -2.52
C GLN A 108 0.46 15.93 -3.80
N LYS A 109 0.51 14.78 -4.44
CA LYS A 109 -0.32 14.47 -5.61
C LYS A 109 -1.82 14.51 -5.27
N ILE A 110 -2.23 13.95 -4.15
CA ILE A 110 -3.62 13.99 -3.70
C ILE A 110 -4.09 15.43 -3.46
N ARG A 111 -3.31 16.25 -2.76
CA ARG A 111 -3.63 17.67 -2.53
C ARG A 111 -3.81 18.44 -3.85
N LYS A 112 -2.92 18.20 -4.81
CA LYS A 112 -3.03 18.81 -6.15
C LYS A 112 -4.31 18.37 -6.87
N MET A 113 -4.70 17.10 -6.77
CA MET A 113 -5.97 16.63 -7.36
C MET A 113 -7.18 17.28 -6.69
N GLU A 114 -7.17 17.47 -5.38
CA GLU A 114 -8.23 18.15 -4.63
C GLU A 114 -8.35 19.62 -5.07
N GLU A 115 -7.24 20.32 -5.25
CA GLU A 115 -7.20 21.70 -5.78
C GLU A 115 -7.74 21.77 -7.20
N GLU A 116 -7.38 20.83 -8.07
CA GLU A 116 -7.89 20.74 -9.45
C GLU A 116 -9.40 20.46 -9.47
N ILE A 117 -9.92 19.63 -8.59
CA ILE A 117 -11.38 19.38 -8.47
C ILE A 117 -12.09 20.70 -8.18
N ILE A 118 -11.64 21.45 -7.18
CA ILE A 118 -12.24 22.76 -6.82
C ILE A 118 -12.18 23.73 -8.00
N HIS A 119 -11.05 23.75 -8.69
CA HIS A 119 -10.86 24.63 -9.87
C HIS A 119 -11.83 24.27 -11.00
N TYR A 120 -11.94 23.01 -11.37
CA TYR A 120 -12.85 22.58 -12.44
C TYR A 120 -14.32 22.71 -12.04
N GLU A 121 -14.70 22.46 -10.80
CA GLU A 121 -16.06 22.72 -10.31
C GLU A 121 -16.44 24.21 -10.45
N ALA A 122 -15.50 25.13 -10.17
CA ALA A 122 -15.72 26.56 -10.37
C ALA A 122 -15.87 26.91 -11.86
N LEU A 123 -15.05 26.33 -12.75
CA LEU A 123 -15.13 26.57 -14.19
C LEU A 123 -16.43 26.07 -14.82
N MET A 124 -17.01 25.00 -14.30
CA MET A 124 -18.28 24.44 -14.80
C MET A 124 -19.45 25.40 -14.68
N ASN A 125 -19.39 26.40 -13.81
CA ASN A 125 -20.44 27.40 -13.65
C ASN A 125 -20.48 28.46 -14.78
N SER A 126 -19.43 28.54 -15.59
CA SER A 126 -19.27 29.60 -16.60
C SER A 126 -18.77 29.12 -17.97
N CYS A 127 -18.83 27.79 -18.22
CA CYS A 127 -18.35 27.20 -19.47
C CYS A 127 -19.50 26.66 -20.33
N SER A 128 -19.19 26.24 -21.57
CA SER A 128 -20.13 25.57 -22.45
C SER A 128 -20.51 24.15 -21.92
N LYS A 129 -21.61 23.59 -22.44
CA LYS A 129 -22.04 22.23 -22.07
C LYS A 129 -21.01 21.15 -22.38
N ASP A 130 -20.28 21.31 -23.49
CA ASP A 130 -19.28 20.33 -23.89
C ASP A 130 -18.03 20.41 -23.02
N GLU A 131 -17.60 21.61 -22.67
CA GLU A 131 -16.51 21.81 -21.69
C GLU A 131 -16.91 21.28 -20.30
N ALA A 132 -18.13 21.51 -19.86
CA ALA A 132 -18.64 20.99 -18.59
C ALA A 132 -18.59 19.46 -18.52
N LYS A 133 -18.92 18.76 -19.63
CA LYS A 133 -18.79 17.31 -19.71
C LYS A 133 -17.34 16.82 -19.58
N GLN A 134 -16.40 17.56 -20.18
CA GLN A 134 -14.98 17.24 -20.08
C GLN A 134 -14.47 17.44 -18.65
N TYR A 135 -14.83 18.56 -18.02
CA TYR A 135 -14.46 18.81 -16.62
C TYR A 135 -15.06 17.78 -15.66
N ALA A 136 -16.32 17.40 -15.86
CA ALA A 136 -16.96 16.36 -15.06
C ALA A 136 -16.19 15.03 -15.14
N LYS A 137 -15.71 14.62 -16.30
CA LYS A 137 -14.90 13.40 -16.46
C LYS A 137 -13.56 13.47 -15.69
N ILE A 138 -12.91 14.62 -15.70
CA ILE A 138 -11.65 14.84 -14.97
C ILE A 138 -11.91 14.76 -13.46
N ILE A 139 -12.96 15.45 -12.99
CA ILE A 139 -13.38 15.44 -11.58
C ILE A 139 -13.69 14.03 -11.12
N ASP A 140 -14.48 13.25 -11.86
CA ASP A 140 -14.84 11.88 -11.51
C ASP A 140 -13.61 10.98 -11.44
N LYS A 141 -12.68 11.14 -12.37
CA LYS A 141 -11.41 10.40 -12.37
C LYS A 141 -10.57 10.70 -11.12
N HIS A 142 -10.46 11.97 -10.75
CA HIS A 142 -9.74 12.38 -9.54
C HIS A 142 -10.42 11.88 -8.27
N LYS A 143 -11.75 12.04 -8.17
CA LYS A 143 -12.51 11.55 -7.02
C LYS A 143 -12.39 10.03 -6.86
N SER A 144 -12.47 9.28 -7.95
CA SER A 144 -12.29 7.83 -7.94
C SER A 144 -10.90 7.43 -7.45
N PHE A 145 -9.86 8.13 -7.88
CA PHE A 145 -8.49 7.89 -7.42
C PHE A 145 -8.33 8.20 -5.93
N ILE A 146 -8.82 9.35 -5.47
CA ILE A 146 -8.76 9.74 -4.06
C ILE A 146 -9.52 8.74 -3.19
N ASN A 147 -10.73 8.34 -3.58
CA ASN A 147 -11.55 7.38 -2.85
C ASN A 147 -10.88 6.01 -2.72
N LYS A 148 -10.18 5.55 -3.76
CA LYS A 148 -9.44 4.29 -3.73
C LYS A 148 -8.42 4.23 -2.58
N TYR A 149 -7.86 5.37 -2.22
CA TYR A 149 -6.81 5.46 -1.18
C TYR A 149 -7.26 6.16 0.10
N SER A 150 -8.54 6.51 0.23
CA SER A 150 -9.07 7.31 1.36
C SER A 150 -8.86 6.67 2.73
N HIS A 151 -8.79 5.34 2.81
CA HIS A 151 -8.56 4.61 4.05
C HIS A 151 -7.12 4.68 4.59
N PHE A 152 -6.21 5.35 3.86
CA PHE A 152 -4.84 5.61 4.31
C PHE A 152 -4.63 7.01 4.88
N PHE A 153 -5.68 7.82 4.93
CA PHE A 153 -5.61 9.22 5.40
C PHE A 153 -6.27 9.40 6.74
#